data_252d8642077051a0c532bc51240d0b54
#
_entry.id   252d8642077051a0c532bc51240d0b54
#
_cell.length_a   1.000
_cell.length_b   1.000
_cell.length_c   1.000
_cell.angle_alpha   90.00
_cell.angle_beta   90.00
_cell.angle_gamma   90.00
#
_symmetry.space_group_name_H-M   'P 1'
#
loop_
_entity.id
_entity.type
_entity.pdbx_description
1 polymer ?
#
loop_
_entity_poly.entity_id
_entity_poly.type
_entity_poly.pdbx_seq_one_letter_code
_entity_poly.pdbx_strand_id
1 'polypeptide(L)'
;MEGEIPQAMYDVRMDEMVNDFAFRVEQQGLRLEDYLKYMGQTVDQFRASFMPQAEKQVKIRLALEAVAAAENIEASEEEVSAEIKRIADQYKMEEDKVRELVNVEDLKKDLAVNKAIDFIKSHANVVEKAAEAEKTEAAE
;
A
#
# COMPACT_ATOMS: atom_id res chain seq x y z
N MET A 1 -16.71 9.30 -11.28
CA MET A 1 -17.28 7.98 -10.95
C MET A 1 -17.39 7.84 -9.43
N GLU A 2 -18.56 8.11 -8.90
CA GLU A 2 -18.89 7.78 -7.52
C GLU A 2 -19.49 6.38 -7.51
N GLY A 3 -18.62 5.38 -7.57
CA GLY A 3 -19.02 4.01 -7.28
C GLY A 3 -18.90 3.78 -5.79
N GLU A 4 -19.93 3.25 -5.15
CA GLU A 4 -19.83 2.79 -3.77
C GLU A 4 -18.76 1.71 -3.67
N ILE A 5 -17.76 1.93 -2.83
CA ILE A 5 -16.71 0.96 -2.59
C ILE A 5 -17.32 -0.21 -1.80
N PRO A 6 -17.19 -1.47 -2.27
CA PRO A 6 -17.75 -2.61 -1.55
C PRO A 6 -17.21 -2.72 -0.11
N GLN A 7 -18.09 -2.96 0.84
CA GLN A 7 -17.71 -3.14 2.25
C GLN A 7 -16.63 -4.23 2.41
N ALA A 8 -16.69 -5.27 1.58
CA ALA A 8 -15.70 -6.34 1.59
C ALA A 8 -14.25 -5.86 1.40
N MET A 9 -14.03 -4.79 0.63
CA MET A 9 -12.69 -4.21 0.44
C MET A 9 -12.16 -3.57 1.73
N TYR A 10 -13.01 -2.90 2.47
CA TYR A 10 -12.66 -2.34 3.79
C TYR A 10 -12.39 -3.45 4.80
N ASP A 11 -13.20 -4.50 4.80
CA ASP A 11 -13.06 -5.64 5.71
C ASP A 11 -11.72 -6.36 5.49
N VAL A 12 -11.38 -6.66 4.25
CA VAL A 12 -10.08 -7.26 3.90
C VAL A 12 -8.92 -6.36 4.35
N ARG A 13 -9.03 -5.06 4.10
CA ARG A 13 -7.97 -4.13 4.49
C ARG A 13 -7.82 -4.02 6.00
N MET A 14 -8.91 -4.00 6.76
CA MET A 14 -8.87 -4.03 8.23
C MET A 14 -8.21 -5.31 8.75
N ASP A 15 -8.53 -6.46 8.17
CA ASP A 15 -7.92 -7.74 8.54
C ASP A 15 -6.41 -7.76 8.25
N GLU A 16 -5.99 -7.25 7.11
CA GLU A 16 -4.57 -7.08 6.78
C GLU A 16 -3.85 -6.20 7.80
N MET A 17 -4.44 -5.06 8.17
CA MET A 17 -3.87 -4.13 9.15
C MET A 17 -3.75 -4.76 10.54
N VAL A 18 -4.75 -5.54 10.96
CA VAL A 18 -4.71 -6.29 12.23
C VAL A 18 -3.60 -7.35 12.19
N ASN A 19 -3.48 -8.09 11.09
CA ASN A 19 -2.44 -9.09 10.91
C ASN A 19 -1.03 -8.48 10.91
N ASP A 20 -0.84 -7.37 10.23
CA ASP A 20 0.43 -6.63 10.23
C ASP A 20 0.81 -6.15 11.62
N PHE A 21 -0.16 -5.65 12.37
CA PHE A 21 0.04 -5.24 13.74
C PHE A 21 0.39 -6.44 14.65
N ALA A 22 -0.35 -7.54 14.53
CA ALA A 22 -0.09 -8.77 15.26
C ALA A 22 1.34 -9.27 15.01
N PHE A 23 1.77 -9.28 13.76
CA PHE A 23 3.12 -9.68 13.36
C PHE A 23 4.20 -8.79 14.01
N ARG A 24 4.00 -7.48 14.02
CA ARG A 24 4.95 -6.56 14.67
C ARG A 24 5.04 -6.76 16.19
N VAL A 25 3.91 -7.01 16.82
CA VAL A 25 3.84 -7.28 18.27
C VAL A 25 4.52 -8.60 18.60
N GLU A 26 4.31 -9.63 17.78
CA GLU A 26 4.97 -10.93 17.92
C GLU A 26 6.51 -10.83 17.77
N GLN A 27 6.98 -10.00 16.85
CA GLN A 27 8.41 -9.73 16.72
C GLN A 27 9.04 -9.08 17.95
N GLN A 28 8.24 -8.38 18.75
CA GLN A 28 8.64 -7.82 20.03
C GLN A 28 8.48 -8.79 21.21
N GLY A 29 8.11 -10.03 20.92
CA GLY A 29 7.92 -11.08 21.92
C GLY A 29 6.58 -11.01 22.66
N LEU A 30 5.63 -10.24 22.17
CA LEU A 30 4.30 -10.10 22.73
C LEU A 30 3.26 -10.76 21.84
N ARG A 31 2.19 -11.30 22.43
CA ARG A 31 1.04 -11.79 21.66
C ARG A 31 -0.01 -10.68 21.53
N LEU A 32 -0.68 -10.64 20.39
CA LEU A 32 -1.77 -9.68 20.17
C LEU A 32 -2.84 -9.76 21.26
N GLU A 33 -3.21 -10.97 21.67
CA GLU A 33 -4.20 -11.20 22.71
C GLU A 33 -3.80 -10.58 24.06
N ASP A 34 -2.53 -10.70 24.44
CA ASP A 34 -2.00 -10.16 25.68
C ASP A 34 -1.93 -8.63 25.62
N TYR A 35 -1.56 -8.09 24.46
CA TYR A 35 -1.60 -6.66 24.20
C TYR A 35 -3.01 -6.09 24.33
N LEU A 36 -4.00 -6.73 23.71
CA LEU A 36 -5.40 -6.31 23.78
C LEU A 36 -5.97 -6.41 25.19
N LYS A 37 -5.62 -7.44 25.94
CA LYS A 37 -5.99 -7.56 27.36
C LYS A 37 -5.41 -6.44 28.21
N TYR A 38 -4.16 -6.08 27.96
CA TYR A 38 -3.51 -4.95 28.64
C TYR A 38 -4.22 -3.62 28.35
N MET A 39 -4.65 -3.42 27.10
CA MET A 39 -5.39 -2.23 26.67
C MET A 39 -6.87 -2.24 27.05
N GLY A 40 -7.38 -3.38 27.55
CA GLY A 40 -8.80 -3.53 27.89
C GLY A 40 -9.73 -3.53 26.68
N GLN A 41 -9.23 -3.92 25.51
CA GLN A 41 -9.98 -3.96 24.27
C GLN A 41 -10.23 -5.38 23.78
N THR A 42 -11.35 -5.59 23.08
CA THR A 42 -11.58 -6.81 22.34
C THR A 42 -10.97 -6.74 20.93
N VAL A 43 -10.78 -7.91 20.30
CA VAL A 43 -10.28 -7.98 18.91
C VAL A 43 -11.20 -7.19 17.97
N ASP A 44 -12.51 -7.29 18.16
CA ASP A 44 -13.50 -6.58 17.32
C ASP A 44 -13.41 -5.06 17.49
N GLN A 45 -13.23 -4.59 18.71
CA GLN A 45 -13.04 -3.15 18.98
C GLN A 45 -11.72 -2.63 18.39
N PHE A 46 -10.67 -3.42 18.50
CA PHE A 46 -9.38 -3.10 17.90
C PHE A 46 -9.46 -3.04 16.38
N ARG A 47 -10.10 -4.04 15.77
CA ARG A 47 -10.36 -4.07 14.32
C ARG A 47 -11.18 -2.86 13.87
N ALA A 48 -12.23 -2.53 14.57
CA ALA A 48 -13.08 -1.38 14.28
C ALA A 48 -12.33 -0.04 14.37
N SER A 49 -11.31 0.06 15.22
CA SER A 49 -10.48 1.26 15.32
C SER A 49 -9.67 1.56 14.06
N PHE A 50 -9.42 0.56 13.22
CA PHE A 50 -8.74 0.72 11.93
C PHE A 50 -9.68 1.17 10.79
N MET A 51 -10.99 1.18 10.99
CA MET A 51 -11.96 1.50 9.94
C MET A 51 -11.70 2.84 9.23
N PRO A 52 -11.48 3.97 9.91
CA PRO A 52 -11.21 5.24 9.25
C PRO A 52 -9.92 5.21 8.43
N GLN A 53 -8.89 4.52 8.93
CA GLN A 53 -7.62 4.39 8.25
C GLN A 53 -7.72 3.44 7.05
N ALA A 54 -8.45 2.34 7.19
CA ALA A 54 -8.73 1.40 6.12
C ALA A 54 -9.50 2.06 4.97
N GLU A 55 -10.56 2.82 5.28
CA GLU A 55 -11.29 3.61 4.28
C GLU A 55 -10.38 4.56 3.51
N LYS A 56 -9.55 5.29 4.21
CA LYS A 56 -8.60 6.21 3.58
C LYS A 56 -7.62 5.49 2.67
N GLN A 57 -7.06 4.37 3.11
CA GLN A 57 -6.11 3.59 2.32
C GLN A 57 -6.75 2.96 1.09
N VAL A 58 -7.95 2.40 1.22
CA VAL A 58 -8.71 1.84 0.07
C VAL A 58 -9.03 2.92 -0.95
N LYS A 59 -9.50 4.08 -0.53
CA LYS A 59 -9.78 5.22 -1.41
C LYS A 59 -8.53 5.71 -2.14
N ILE A 60 -7.41 5.83 -1.44
CA ILE A 60 -6.11 6.20 -2.04
C ILE A 60 -5.67 5.14 -3.06
N ARG A 61 -5.75 3.88 -2.72
CA ARG A 61 -5.38 2.78 -3.62
C ARG A 61 -6.21 2.81 -4.91
N LEU A 62 -7.52 2.93 -4.80
CA LEU A 62 -8.41 3.00 -5.96
C LEU A 62 -8.13 4.23 -6.82
N ALA A 63 -7.84 5.37 -6.20
CA ALA A 63 -7.43 6.58 -6.93
C ALA A 63 -6.11 6.37 -7.68
N LEU A 64 -5.13 5.72 -7.06
CA LEU A 64 -3.85 5.39 -7.69
C LEU A 64 -3.99 4.37 -8.82
N GLU A 65 -4.83 3.36 -8.66
CA GLU A 65 -5.16 2.40 -9.73
C GLU A 65 -5.84 3.11 -10.91
N ALA A 66 -6.73 4.05 -10.65
CA ALA A 66 -7.37 4.85 -11.69
C ALA A 66 -6.34 5.74 -12.42
N VAL A 67 -5.41 6.36 -11.72
CA VAL A 67 -4.32 7.14 -12.32
C VAL A 67 -3.41 6.24 -13.16
N ALA A 68 -3.03 5.08 -12.67
CA ALA A 68 -2.23 4.10 -13.40
C ALA A 68 -2.92 3.68 -14.71
N ALA A 69 -4.21 3.43 -14.66
CA ALA A 69 -5.00 3.09 -15.85
C ALA A 69 -5.12 4.25 -16.85
N ALA A 70 -5.37 5.45 -16.35
CA ALA A 70 -5.50 6.65 -17.19
C ALA A 70 -4.19 7.05 -17.90
N GLU A 71 -3.05 6.88 -17.23
CA GLU A 71 -1.72 7.19 -17.74
C GLU A 71 -1.01 5.99 -18.38
N ASN A 72 -1.71 4.86 -18.54
CA ASN A 72 -1.15 3.59 -19.05
C ASN A 72 0.12 3.16 -18.32
N ILE A 73 0.13 3.32 -17.00
CA ILE A 73 1.23 2.89 -16.14
C ILE A 73 1.04 1.41 -15.83
N GLU A 74 1.86 0.59 -16.42
CA GLU A 74 1.86 -0.85 -16.19
C GLU A 74 3.24 -1.32 -15.72
N ALA A 75 3.26 -2.38 -14.94
CA ALA A 75 4.50 -3.04 -14.59
C ALA A 75 4.93 -3.96 -15.72
N SER A 76 6.19 -3.86 -16.16
CA SER A 76 6.76 -4.78 -17.13
C SER A 76 7.06 -6.14 -16.49
N GLU A 77 7.18 -7.17 -17.32
CA GLU A 77 7.57 -8.51 -16.84
C GLU A 77 8.97 -8.52 -16.21
N GLU A 78 9.84 -7.65 -16.67
CA GLU A 78 11.18 -7.47 -16.10
C GLU A 78 11.10 -6.91 -14.67
N GLU A 79 10.24 -5.91 -14.45
CA GLU A 79 10.01 -5.34 -13.12
C GLU A 79 9.37 -6.36 -12.16
N VAL A 80 8.43 -7.15 -12.65
CA VAL A 80 7.81 -8.24 -11.87
C VAL A 80 8.87 -9.29 -11.50
N SER A 81 9.71 -9.68 -12.44
CA SER A 81 10.79 -10.65 -12.19
C SER A 81 11.82 -10.11 -11.20
N ALA A 82 12.18 -8.85 -11.31
CA ALA A 82 13.09 -8.19 -10.36
C ALA A 82 12.51 -8.15 -8.94
N GLU A 83 11.21 -7.87 -8.82
CA GLU A 83 10.53 -7.86 -7.52
C GLU A 83 10.43 -9.27 -6.91
N ILE A 84 10.11 -10.28 -7.71
CA ILE A 84 10.10 -11.68 -7.28
C ILE A 84 11.48 -12.09 -6.78
N LYS A 85 12.53 -11.72 -7.50
CA LYS A 85 13.91 -11.97 -7.09
C LYS A 85 14.25 -11.28 -5.77
N ARG A 86 13.84 -10.04 -5.61
CA ARG A 86 14.03 -9.28 -4.36
C ARG A 86 13.36 -9.97 -3.18
N ILE A 87 12.11 -10.43 -3.36
CA ILE A 87 11.36 -11.17 -2.34
C ILE A 87 12.05 -12.49 -2.04
N ALA A 88 12.49 -13.23 -3.06
CA ALA A 88 13.21 -14.48 -2.91
C ALA A 88 14.49 -14.31 -2.08
N ASP A 89 15.28 -13.29 -2.38
CA ASP A 89 16.50 -12.96 -1.64
C ASP A 89 16.20 -12.55 -0.18
N GLN A 90 15.15 -11.77 0.02
CA GLN A 90 14.76 -11.30 1.35
C GLN A 90 14.30 -12.43 2.27
N TYR A 91 13.52 -13.37 1.73
CA TYR A 91 12.99 -14.52 2.49
C TYR A 91 13.85 -15.78 2.35
N LYS A 92 14.96 -15.73 1.62
CA LYS A 92 15.83 -16.86 1.33
C LYS A 92 15.07 -18.06 0.73
N MET A 93 14.22 -17.76 -0.22
CA MET A 93 13.40 -18.72 -0.95
C MET A 93 13.82 -18.76 -2.42
N GLU A 94 13.48 -19.84 -3.12
CA GLU A 94 13.65 -19.93 -4.56
C GLU A 94 12.59 -19.09 -5.28
N GLU A 95 12.95 -18.46 -6.40
CA GLU A 95 12.05 -17.61 -7.19
C GLU A 95 10.78 -18.35 -7.64
N ASP A 96 10.90 -19.63 -7.97
CA ASP A 96 9.76 -20.46 -8.37
C ASP A 96 8.74 -20.63 -7.24
N LYS A 97 9.21 -20.80 -6.00
CA LYS A 97 8.34 -20.86 -4.82
C LYS A 97 7.65 -19.53 -4.54
N VAL A 98 8.35 -18.43 -4.75
CA VAL A 98 7.75 -17.09 -4.61
C VAL A 98 6.65 -16.91 -5.64
N ARG A 99 6.85 -17.34 -6.89
CA ARG A 99 5.83 -17.29 -7.95
C ARG A 99 4.58 -18.14 -7.66
N GLU A 100 4.75 -19.26 -6.96
CA GLU A 100 3.63 -20.10 -6.54
C GLU A 100 2.81 -19.48 -5.39
N LEU A 101 3.50 -18.78 -4.47
CA LEU A 101 2.89 -18.18 -3.29
C LEU A 101 2.28 -16.80 -3.55
N VAL A 102 2.83 -16.07 -4.50
CA VAL A 102 2.41 -14.71 -4.85
C VAL A 102 1.63 -14.72 -6.14
N ASN A 103 0.45 -14.11 -6.11
CA ASN A 103 -0.30 -13.88 -7.34
C ASN A 103 0.41 -12.83 -8.19
N VAL A 104 0.91 -13.25 -9.35
CA VAL A 104 1.67 -12.37 -10.27
C VAL A 104 0.83 -11.18 -10.75
N GLU A 105 -0.48 -11.35 -10.93
CA GLU A 105 -1.37 -10.26 -11.33
C GLU A 105 -1.52 -9.20 -10.25
N ASP A 106 -1.64 -9.62 -8.99
CA ASP A 106 -1.69 -8.71 -7.84
C ASP A 106 -0.35 -7.98 -7.67
N LEU A 107 0.75 -8.69 -7.86
CA LEU A 107 2.09 -8.08 -7.86
C LEU A 107 2.25 -7.02 -8.96
N LYS A 108 1.75 -7.29 -10.16
CA LYS A 108 1.72 -6.30 -11.27
C LYS A 108 0.92 -5.05 -10.89
N LYS A 109 -0.23 -5.23 -10.26
CA LYS A 109 -1.06 -4.11 -9.79
C LYS A 109 -0.35 -3.29 -8.72
N ASP A 110 0.28 -3.95 -7.76
CA ASP A 110 1.04 -3.28 -6.69
C ASP A 110 2.22 -2.49 -7.24
N LEU A 111 2.96 -3.05 -8.20
CA LEU A 111 4.03 -2.34 -8.89
C LEU A 111 3.51 -1.15 -9.71
N ALA A 112 2.38 -1.30 -10.41
CA ALA A 112 1.75 -0.21 -11.14
C ALA A 112 1.30 0.92 -10.20
N VAL A 113 0.74 0.60 -9.04
CA VAL A 113 0.37 1.57 -7.99
C VAL A 113 1.61 2.30 -7.48
N ASN A 114 2.71 1.61 -7.22
CA ASN A 114 3.96 2.23 -6.80
C ASN A 114 4.52 3.18 -7.88
N LYS A 115 4.46 2.78 -9.14
CA LYS A 115 4.85 3.66 -10.27
C LYS A 115 3.93 4.88 -10.38
N ALA A 116 2.64 4.74 -10.13
CA ALA A 116 1.69 5.85 -10.10
C ALA A 116 2.00 6.82 -8.96
N ILE A 117 2.40 6.33 -7.79
CA ILE A 117 2.85 7.16 -6.66
C ILE A 117 4.10 7.96 -7.06
N ASP A 118 5.08 7.33 -7.68
CA ASP A 118 6.31 7.99 -8.14
C ASP A 118 6.02 9.02 -9.24
N PHE A 119 5.10 8.72 -10.14
CA PHE A 119 4.61 9.66 -11.16
C PHE A 119 3.99 10.90 -10.53
N ILE A 120 3.10 10.74 -9.54
CA ILE A 120 2.46 11.85 -8.83
C ILE A 120 3.50 12.68 -8.06
N LYS A 121 4.45 12.05 -7.38
CA LYS A 121 5.53 12.73 -6.68
C LYS A 121 6.40 13.55 -7.62
N SER A 122 6.75 13.01 -8.77
CA SER A 122 7.53 13.72 -9.78
C SER A 122 6.80 14.97 -10.30
N HIS A 123 5.49 14.87 -10.53
CA HIS A 123 4.66 15.99 -10.96
C HIS A 123 4.47 17.04 -9.86
N ALA A 124 4.26 16.61 -8.61
CA ALA A 124 4.17 17.52 -7.46
C ALA A 124 5.45 18.31 -7.25
N ASN A 125 6.62 17.67 -7.35
CA ASN A 125 7.93 18.35 -7.26
C ASN A 125 8.15 19.38 -8.36
N VAL A 126 7.68 19.11 -9.58
CA VAL A 126 7.74 20.06 -10.69
C VAL A 126 6.86 21.28 -10.44
N VAL A 127 5.66 21.08 -9.90
CA VAL A 127 4.72 22.16 -9.55
C VAL A 127 5.27 23.02 -8.41
N GLU A 128 5.85 22.42 -7.38
CA GLU A 128 6.50 23.14 -6.28
C GLU A 128 7.68 23.99 -6.75
N LYS A 129 8.56 23.45 -7.59
CA LYS A 129 9.68 24.19 -8.18
C LYS A 129 9.21 25.33 -9.06
N ALA A 130 8.15 25.15 -9.84
CA ALA A 130 7.57 26.20 -10.66
C ALA A 130 6.96 27.32 -9.79
N ALA A 131 6.26 26.97 -8.71
CA ALA A 131 5.69 27.92 -7.76
C ALA A 131 6.76 28.72 -6.99
N GLU A 132 7.89 28.09 -6.65
CA GLU A 132 9.04 28.78 -6.03
C GLU A 132 9.74 29.72 -7.01
N ALA A 133 9.87 29.34 -8.27
CA ALA A 133 10.46 30.19 -9.31
C ALA A 133 9.60 31.44 -9.59
N GLU A 134 8.27 31.30 -9.65
CA GLU A 134 7.37 32.43 -9.81
C GLU A 134 7.38 33.40 -8.61
N LYS A 135 7.55 32.87 -7.40
CA LYS A 135 7.68 33.71 -6.19
C LYS A 135 8.98 34.50 -6.16
N THR A 136 10.07 33.98 -6.74
CA THR A 136 11.36 34.67 -6.80
C THR A 136 11.37 35.77 -7.86
N GLU A 137 10.68 35.58 -8.99
CA GLU A 137 10.53 36.62 -10.01
C GLU A 137 9.58 37.76 -9.58
N ALA A 138 8.58 37.48 -8.77
CA ALA A 138 7.65 38.50 -8.25
C ALA A 138 8.22 39.31 -7.07
N ALA A 139 9.39 38.94 -6.53
CA ALA A 139 10.04 39.63 -5.41
C ALA A 139 11.18 40.62 -5.85
N GLU A 140 11.44 40.74 -7.15
CA GLU A 140 12.30 41.78 -7.75
C GLU A 140 11.40 42.87 -8.35
#